data_87a02d2302bf7c09d002e051246e737a
#
_entry.id   87a02d2302bf7c09d002e051246e737a
#
_cell.length_a   1.000
_cell.length_b   1.000
_cell.length_c   1.000
_cell.angle_alpha   90.00
_cell.angle_beta   90.00
_cell.angle_gamma   90.00
#
_symmetry.space_group_name_H-M   'P 1'
#
loop_
_entity.id
_entity.type
_entity.pdbx_description
1 polymer ?
#
loop_
_entity_poly.entity_id
_entity_poly.type
_entity_poly.pdbx_seq_one_letter_code
_entity_poly.pdbx_strand_id
1 'polypeptide(L)'
;MGHVHHAKSSATFLDSDEILSELNLKGNEIFMDAGCGDGYIAIRAVEKYLPEGTVYAVDAYDESIKELNNYKSENGIENLINIEADITKAIPSVEDGSIDVAIMVNVFHGFTSENRDDVIDEFSRILKNEGKLAIMDFKPIELPRGPPVDIKYSPDELEEIFNNHDFKKIYLNEDIGEEIPEGKSHYLIIFEKE
;
A
#
# COMPACT_ATOMS: atom_id res chain seq x y z
N MET A 1 16.90 -8.91 13.64
CA MET A 1 17.61 -8.09 12.64
C MET A 1 16.68 -7.98 11.47
N GLY A 2 16.02 -6.84 11.29
CA GLY A 2 15.09 -6.61 10.18
C GLY A 2 15.85 -6.66 8.86
N HIS A 3 15.31 -7.36 7.89
CA HIS A 3 15.81 -7.34 6.53
C HIS A 3 15.53 -5.95 5.96
N VAL A 4 16.59 -5.13 5.89
CA VAL A 4 16.56 -3.83 5.21
C VAL A 4 16.56 -4.12 3.72
N HIS A 5 15.38 -4.07 3.08
CA HIS A 5 15.28 -4.09 1.64
C HIS A 5 15.64 -2.70 1.12
N HIS A 6 16.89 -2.51 0.68
CA HIS A 6 17.26 -1.35 -0.12
C HIS A 6 16.41 -1.35 -1.40
N ALA A 7 15.57 -0.34 -1.52
CA ALA A 7 14.76 0.13 -2.63
C ALA A 7 15.03 -0.54 -4.00
N LYS A 8 14.52 -1.73 -4.23
CA LYS A 8 14.26 -2.21 -5.57
C LYS A 8 12.82 -1.84 -5.88
N SER A 9 12.65 -0.80 -6.68
CA SER A 9 11.32 -0.37 -7.12
C SER A 9 10.53 -1.52 -7.70
N SER A 10 9.31 -1.71 -7.21
CA SER A 10 8.34 -2.64 -7.79
C SER A 10 7.88 -2.20 -9.18
N ALA A 11 8.05 -0.93 -9.54
CA ALA A 11 7.76 -0.36 -10.87
C ALA A 11 8.48 -1.08 -12.03
N THR A 12 9.54 -1.84 -11.75
CA THR A 12 10.25 -2.60 -12.78
C THR A 12 9.51 -3.86 -13.25
N PHE A 13 8.48 -4.31 -12.51
CA PHE A 13 7.75 -5.56 -12.80
C PHE A 13 6.25 -5.50 -12.46
N LEU A 14 5.76 -4.41 -11.85
CA LEU A 14 4.36 -4.18 -11.58
C LEU A 14 3.86 -2.96 -12.36
N ASP A 15 2.64 -3.04 -12.89
CA ASP A 15 1.96 -1.96 -13.58
C ASP A 15 1.06 -1.19 -12.60
N SER A 16 1.38 0.09 -12.39
CA SER A 16 0.59 0.96 -11.50
C SER A 16 -0.84 1.18 -12.00
N ASP A 17 -1.07 1.16 -13.31
CA ASP A 17 -2.42 1.28 -13.88
C ASP A 17 -3.25 0.00 -13.62
N GLU A 18 -2.65 -1.18 -13.74
CA GLU A 18 -3.29 -2.44 -13.36
C GLU A 18 -3.75 -2.39 -11.90
N ILE A 19 -2.86 -1.98 -10.99
CA ILE A 19 -3.14 -1.91 -9.55
C ILE A 19 -4.22 -0.87 -9.22
N LEU A 20 -4.04 0.37 -9.69
CA LEU A 20 -4.94 1.47 -9.34
C LEU A 20 -6.35 1.30 -9.92
N SER A 21 -6.48 0.62 -11.08
CA SER A 21 -7.79 0.33 -11.67
C SER A 21 -8.66 -0.58 -10.80
N GLU A 22 -8.06 -1.46 -10.00
CA GLU A 22 -8.76 -2.36 -9.08
C GLU A 22 -9.42 -1.62 -7.90
N LEU A 23 -8.91 -0.43 -7.54
CA LEU A 23 -9.40 0.34 -6.38
C LEU A 23 -10.71 1.08 -6.65
N ASN A 24 -11.15 1.18 -7.91
CA ASN A 24 -12.37 1.88 -8.34
C ASN A 24 -12.46 3.32 -7.76
N LEU A 25 -11.36 4.07 -7.90
CA LEU A 25 -11.25 5.46 -7.45
C LEU A 25 -12.17 6.38 -8.29
N LYS A 26 -12.77 7.39 -7.66
CA LYS A 26 -13.74 8.33 -8.27
C LYS A 26 -13.12 9.68 -8.64
N GLY A 27 -11.87 9.93 -8.22
CA GLY A 27 -11.10 11.12 -8.60
C GLY A 27 -10.94 12.18 -7.53
N ASN A 28 -11.60 12.06 -6.40
CA ASN A 28 -11.61 13.08 -5.33
C ASN A 28 -11.30 12.50 -3.93
N GLU A 29 -10.87 11.25 -3.85
CA GLU A 29 -10.53 10.62 -2.59
C GLU A 29 -9.29 11.23 -1.95
N ILE A 30 -9.23 11.13 -0.63
CA ILE A 30 -8.00 11.24 0.14
C ILE A 30 -7.37 9.85 0.19
N PHE A 31 -6.29 9.69 -0.54
CA PHE A 31 -5.63 8.41 -0.79
C PHE A 31 -4.27 8.35 -0.10
N MET A 32 -3.87 7.17 0.37
CA MET A 32 -2.56 6.94 0.96
C MET A 32 -1.85 5.76 0.31
N ASP A 33 -0.63 5.98 -0.15
CA ASP A 33 0.34 4.95 -0.55
C ASP A 33 1.32 4.74 0.62
N ALA A 34 1.17 3.63 1.34
CA ALA A 34 1.90 3.34 2.55
C ALA A 34 3.04 2.35 2.31
N GLY A 35 4.27 2.76 2.60
CA GLY A 35 5.49 2.10 2.13
C GLY A 35 5.71 2.40 0.65
N CYS A 36 5.57 3.67 0.27
CA CYS A 36 5.51 4.11 -1.13
C CYS A 36 6.82 3.91 -1.92
N GLY A 37 7.95 3.68 -1.26
CA GLY A 37 9.25 3.53 -1.90
C GLY A 37 9.58 4.72 -2.81
N ASP A 38 9.82 4.47 -4.10
CA ASP A 38 10.07 5.49 -5.12
C ASP A 38 8.81 6.27 -5.56
N GLY A 39 7.64 5.92 -4.99
CA GLY A 39 6.38 6.63 -5.21
C GLY A 39 5.68 6.33 -6.53
N TYR A 40 6.01 5.26 -7.22
CA TYR A 40 5.42 4.97 -8.54
C TYR A 40 3.88 4.82 -8.51
N ILE A 41 3.31 4.32 -7.41
CA ILE A 41 1.85 4.27 -7.18
C ILE A 41 1.32 5.67 -6.88
N ALA A 42 1.92 6.39 -5.91
CA ALA A 42 1.49 7.72 -5.51
C ALA A 42 1.53 8.73 -6.67
N ILE A 43 2.63 8.73 -7.44
CA ILE A 43 2.79 9.58 -8.63
C ILE A 43 1.69 9.27 -9.65
N ARG A 44 1.49 7.98 -9.96
CA ARG A 44 0.47 7.59 -10.93
C ARG A 44 -0.94 7.91 -10.45
N ALA A 45 -1.21 7.75 -9.15
CA ALA A 45 -2.49 8.11 -8.55
C ALA A 45 -2.79 9.61 -8.73
N VAL A 46 -1.84 10.49 -8.39
CA VAL A 46 -2.06 11.94 -8.49
C VAL A 46 -2.14 12.44 -9.94
N GLU A 47 -1.38 11.83 -10.86
CA GLU A 47 -1.37 12.26 -12.27
C GLU A 47 -2.61 11.85 -13.05
N LYS A 48 -3.23 10.72 -12.70
CA LYS A 48 -4.28 10.15 -13.56
C LYS A 48 -5.59 9.84 -12.82
N TYR A 49 -5.51 9.34 -11.60
CA TYR A 49 -6.68 8.77 -10.92
C TYR A 49 -7.34 9.75 -9.94
N LEU A 50 -6.59 10.71 -9.40
CA LEU A 50 -7.04 11.60 -8.33
C LEU A 50 -6.82 13.08 -8.67
N PRO A 51 -7.37 13.60 -9.78
CA PRO A 51 -7.16 14.99 -10.21
C PRO A 51 -7.74 16.02 -9.23
N GLU A 52 -8.74 15.64 -8.44
CA GLU A 52 -9.38 16.49 -7.42
C GLU A 52 -9.16 15.95 -6.00
N GLY A 53 -8.43 14.83 -5.87
CA GLY A 53 -8.11 14.17 -4.61
C GLY A 53 -6.81 14.68 -3.98
N THR A 54 -6.48 14.11 -2.84
CA THR A 54 -5.18 14.32 -2.17
C THR A 54 -4.49 12.97 -2.01
N VAL A 55 -3.20 12.92 -2.35
CA VAL A 55 -2.38 11.70 -2.23
C VAL A 55 -1.34 11.88 -1.14
N TYR A 56 -1.36 11.01 -0.15
CA TYR A 56 -0.31 10.85 0.83
C TYR A 56 0.64 9.73 0.38
N ALA A 57 1.93 10.02 0.29
CA ALA A 57 2.98 9.04 0.06
C ALA A 57 3.82 8.92 1.33
N VAL A 58 3.80 7.76 1.97
CA VAL A 58 4.41 7.54 3.28
C VAL A 58 5.49 6.47 3.16
N ASP A 59 6.70 6.78 3.58
CA ASP A 59 7.81 5.82 3.66
C ASP A 59 8.74 6.15 4.82
N ALA A 60 9.39 5.13 5.38
CA ALA A 60 10.38 5.30 6.43
C ALA A 60 11.75 5.76 5.91
N TYR A 61 11.97 5.71 4.59
CA TYR A 61 13.23 6.08 3.97
C TYR A 61 13.25 7.55 3.57
N ASP A 62 14.06 8.34 4.27
CA ASP A 62 14.33 9.76 4.00
C ASP A 62 14.73 10.04 2.55
N GLU A 63 15.56 9.18 1.94
CA GLU A 63 15.99 9.35 0.53
C GLU A 63 14.82 9.25 -0.43
N SER A 64 13.92 8.27 -0.28
CA SER A 64 12.70 8.14 -1.10
C SER A 64 11.82 9.38 -1.00
N ILE A 65 11.58 9.86 0.20
CA ILE A 65 10.76 11.06 0.44
C ILE A 65 11.41 12.32 -0.15
N LYS A 66 12.73 12.46 -0.09
CA LYS A 66 13.45 13.57 -0.75
C LYS A 66 13.33 13.53 -2.26
N GLU A 67 13.46 12.36 -2.87
CA GLU A 67 13.29 12.20 -4.33
C GLU A 67 11.85 12.54 -4.75
N LEU A 68 10.84 12.10 -4.01
CA LEU A 68 9.46 12.46 -4.25
C LEU A 68 9.16 13.95 -4.09
N ASN A 69 9.79 14.61 -3.11
CA ASN A 69 9.68 16.07 -2.94
C ASN A 69 10.29 16.84 -4.11
N ASN A 70 11.41 16.37 -4.64
CA ASN A 70 12.02 16.93 -5.83
C ASN A 70 11.12 16.74 -7.06
N TYR A 71 10.62 15.53 -7.27
CA TYR A 71 9.68 15.22 -8.36
C TYR A 71 8.43 16.10 -8.31
N LYS A 72 7.81 16.19 -7.12
CA LYS A 72 6.66 17.07 -6.86
C LYS A 72 6.95 18.53 -7.27
N SER A 73 8.09 19.06 -6.82
CA SER A 73 8.51 20.44 -7.11
C SER A 73 8.75 20.68 -8.60
N GLU A 74 9.46 19.78 -9.27
CA GLU A 74 9.82 19.89 -10.69
C GLU A 74 8.60 19.80 -11.61
N ASN A 75 7.57 19.06 -11.20
CA ASN A 75 6.36 18.86 -11.98
C ASN A 75 5.17 19.72 -11.53
N GLY A 76 5.35 20.58 -10.51
CA GLY A 76 4.30 21.49 -10.02
C GLY A 76 3.08 20.76 -9.44
N ILE A 77 3.29 19.59 -8.83
CA ILE A 77 2.21 18.79 -8.25
C ILE A 77 1.86 19.34 -6.87
N GLU A 78 0.65 19.81 -6.65
CA GLU A 78 0.23 20.44 -5.39
C GLU A 78 -0.43 19.45 -4.42
N ASN A 79 -1.16 18.48 -4.93
CA ASN A 79 -1.99 17.54 -4.16
C ASN A 79 -1.30 16.22 -3.77
N LEU A 80 0.03 16.16 -3.84
CA LEU A 80 0.86 15.08 -3.31
C LEU A 80 1.51 15.54 -1.99
N ILE A 81 1.32 14.78 -0.92
CA ILE A 81 1.86 15.04 0.41
C ILE A 81 2.78 13.90 0.79
N ASN A 82 4.07 14.17 0.88
CA ASN A 82 5.08 13.16 1.19
C ASN A 82 5.43 13.21 2.68
N ILE A 83 5.38 12.07 3.36
CA ILE A 83 5.61 11.94 4.81
C ILE A 83 6.71 10.90 5.06
N GLU A 84 7.78 11.31 5.71
CA GLU A 84 8.75 10.38 6.29
C GLU A 84 8.18 9.83 7.60
N ALA A 85 7.77 8.56 7.60
CA ALA A 85 7.25 7.90 8.78
C ALA A 85 7.41 6.38 8.73
N ASP A 86 7.61 5.78 9.89
CA ASP A 86 7.53 4.35 10.13
C ASP A 86 6.06 3.99 10.40
N ILE A 87 5.43 3.30 9.46
CA ILE A 87 4.00 2.93 9.51
C ILE A 87 3.67 1.88 10.59
N THR A 88 4.66 1.35 11.29
CA THR A 88 4.46 0.56 12.53
C THR A 88 4.18 1.44 13.75
N LYS A 89 4.08 2.75 13.54
CA LYS A 89 3.80 3.77 14.57
C LYS A 89 2.74 4.73 14.03
N ALA A 90 2.23 5.58 14.92
CA ALA A 90 1.31 6.63 14.49
C ALA A 90 1.96 7.52 13.41
N ILE A 91 1.27 7.67 12.27
CA ILE A 91 1.73 8.47 11.14
C ILE A 91 1.52 9.96 11.47
N PRO A 92 2.60 10.76 11.55
CA PRO A 92 2.49 12.17 11.91
C PRO A 92 1.60 12.94 10.93
N SER A 93 0.84 13.89 11.46
CA SER A 93 0.01 14.81 10.65
C SER A 93 -1.12 14.17 9.85
N VAL A 94 -1.45 12.90 10.12
CA VAL A 94 -2.64 12.25 9.55
C VAL A 94 -3.69 12.13 10.64
N GLU A 95 -4.83 12.81 10.43
CA GLU A 95 -5.92 12.87 11.39
C GLU A 95 -6.73 11.56 11.41
N ASP A 96 -7.41 11.29 12.53
CA ASP A 96 -8.32 10.17 12.66
C ASP A 96 -9.46 10.28 11.63
N GLY A 97 -9.79 9.17 10.99
CA GLY A 97 -10.89 9.12 10.04
C GLY A 97 -10.77 10.08 8.87
N SER A 98 -9.55 10.33 8.39
CA SER A 98 -9.30 11.29 7.29
C SER A 98 -9.10 10.64 5.93
N ILE A 99 -8.68 9.38 5.86
CA ILE A 99 -8.31 8.68 4.63
C ILE A 99 -9.50 7.89 4.07
N ASP A 100 -9.79 8.05 2.78
CA ASP A 100 -10.83 7.27 2.09
C ASP A 100 -10.32 5.89 1.65
N VAL A 101 -9.11 5.86 1.06
CA VAL A 101 -8.49 4.63 0.55
C VAL A 101 -7.00 4.64 0.85
N ALA A 102 -6.51 3.56 1.43
CA ALA A 102 -5.08 3.32 1.61
C ALA A 102 -4.65 2.07 0.85
N ILE A 103 -3.39 2.03 0.39
CA ILE A 103 -2.80 0.86 -0.24
C ILE A 103 -1.42 0.55 0.33
N MET A 104 -1.10 -0.73 0.41
CA MET A 104 0.24 -1.27 0.64
C MET A 104 0.60 -2.20 -0.52
N VAL A 105 1.69 -1.92 -1.22
CA VAL A 105 2.18 -2.75 -2.33
C VAL A 105 3.55 -3.33 -1.99
N ASN A 106 3.60 -4.65 -1.79
CA ASN A 106 4.81 -5.37 -1.38
C ASN A 106 5.41 -4.88 -0.04
N VAL A 107 4.53 -4.59 0.92
CA VAL A 107 4.90 -4.06 2.24
C VAL A 107 4.48 -5.01 3.37
N PHE A 108 3.27 -5.56 3.31
CA PHE A 108 2.65 -6.23 4.45
C PHE A 108 3.42 -7.48 4.91
N HIS A 109 4.06 -8.22 4.00
CA HIS A 109 4.92 -9.35 4.34
C HIS A 109 6.12 -8.99 5.25
N GLY A 110 6.47 -7.72 5.35
CA GLY A 110 7.52 -7.22 6.24
C GLY A 110 7.12 -7.14 7.71
N PHE A 111 5.82 -7.25 8.02
CA PHE A 111 5.33 -7.19 9.39
C PHE A 111 5.25 -8.58 10.02
N THR A 112 5.61 -8.64 11.30
CA THR A 112 5.55 -9.85 12.12
C THR A 112 4.39 -9.72 13.12
N SER A 113 4.07 -10.82 13.83
CA SER A 113 3.09 -10.78 14.92
C SER A 113 3.42 -9.80 16.05
N GLU A 114 4.63 -9.25 16.08
CA GLU A 114 5.06 -8.27 17.11
C GLU A 114 4.62 -6.83 16.78
N ASN A 115 4.44 -6.50 15.49
CA ASN A 115 4.14 -5.13 15.04
C ASN A 115 2.98 -5.03 14.03
N ARG A 116 2.50 -6.16 13.53
CA ARG A 116 1.42 -6.21 12.53
C ARG A 116 0.12 -5.60 13.06
N ASP A 117 -0.24 -5.94 14.29
CA ASP A 117 -1.46 -5.47 14.92
C ASP A 117 -1.42 -3.95 15.14
N ASP A 118 -0.26 -3.39 15.54
CA ASP A 118 -0.06 -1.94 15.65
C ASP A 118 -0.26 -1.23 14.29
N VAL A 119 0.19 -1.85 13.19
CA VAL A 119 -0.05 -1.32 11.82
C VAL A 119 -1.54 -1.31 11.51
N ILE A 120 -2.25 -2.40 11.76
CA ILE A 120 -3.68 -2.50 11.46
C ILE A 120 -4.48 -1.50 12.31
N ASP A 121 -4.14 -1.35 13.58
CA ASP A 121 -4.77 -0.37 14.50
C ASP A 121 -4.54 1.08 14.02
N GLU A 122 -3.34 1.39 13.51
CA GLU A 122 -3.08 2.71 12.92
C GLU A 122 -3.92 2.95 11.66
N PHE A 123 -4.04 1.96 10.77
CA PHE A 123 -4.92 2.09 9.61
C PHE A 123 -6.40 2.14 10.00
N SER A 124 -6.81 1.43 11.05
CA SER A 124 -8.14 1.61 11.63
C SER A 124 -8.35 3.02 12.16
N ARG A 125 -7.36 3.65 12.78
CA ARG A 125 -7.45 5.04 13.26
C ARG A 125 -7.62 6.05 12.11
N ILE A 126 -6.78 5.97 11.07
CA ILE A 126 -6.73 7.00 10.02
C ILE A 126 -7.81 6.84 8.95
N LEU A 127 -8.30 5.61 8.70
CA LEU A 127 -9.36 5.37 7.73
C LEU A 127 -10.71 5.90 8.24
N LYS A 128 -11.48 6.49 7.34
CA LYS A 128 -12.89 6.81 7.56
C LYS A 128 -13.71 5.55 7.85
N ASN A 129 -14.89 5.70 8.41
CA ASN A 129 -15.89 4.62 8.40
C ASN A 129 -16.18 4.24 6.94
N GLU A 130 -16.25 2.96 6.63
CA GLU A 130 -16.34 2.44 5.25
C GLU A 130 -15.11 2.79 4.38
N GLY A 131 -14.03 3.32 4.98
CA GLY A 131 -12.73 3.52 4.33
C GLY A 131 -12.06 2.18 4.00
N LYS A 132 -11.24 2.17 2.94
CA LYS A 132 -10.69 0.94 2.38
C LYS A 132 -9.20 0.83 2.58
N LEU A 133 -8.75 -0.35 2.95
CA LEU A 133 -7.34 -0.74 2.94
C LEU A 133 -7.11 -1.83 1.89
N ALA A 134 -6.36 -1.51 0.86
CA ALA A 134 -5.93 -2.47 -0.15
C ALA A 134 -4.53 -3.00 0.19
N ILE A 135 -4.34 -4.30 0.08
CA ILE A 135 -3.04 -4.94 0.22
C ILE A 135 -2.77 -5.73 -1.05
N MET A 136 -1.72 -5.35 -1.78
CA MET A 136 -1.16 -6.15 -2.85
C MET A 136 0.15 -6.74 -2.39
N ASP A 137 0.25 -8.07 -2.41
CA ASP A 137 1.47 -8.76 -1.97
C ASP A 137 1.70 -10.05 -2.76
N PHE A 138 2.88 -10.62 -2.61
CA PHE A 138 3.29 -11.85 -3.26
C PHE A 138 2.45 -13.05 -2.80
N LYS A 139 2.03 -13.89 -3.73
CA LYS A 139 1.43 -15.19 -3.40
C LYS A 139 2.38 -16.03 -2.54
N PRO A 140 1.84 -16.83 -1.59
CA PRO A 140 2.66 -17.65 -0.69
C PRO A 140 3.21 -18.92 -1.39
N ILE A 141 3.88 -18.72 -2.52
CA ILE A 141 4.55 -19.74 -3.33
C ILE A 141 5.99 -19.35 -3.59
N GLU A 142 6.82 -20.29 -4.03
CA GLU A 142 8.17 -20.00 -4.51
C GLU A 142 8.12 -19.16 -5.78
N LEU A 143 8.83 -18.03 -5.79
CA LEU A 143 8.89 -17.10 -6.90
C LEU A 143 10.34 -16.76 -7.24
N PRO A 144 10.65 -16.40 -8.51
CA PRO A 144 11.99 -16.00 -8.91
C PRO A 144 12.51 -14.74 -8.21
N ARG A 145 11.60 -13.96 -7.64
CA ARG A 145 11.86 -12.72 -6.87
C ARG A 145 10.86 -12.57 -5.74
N GLY A 146 11.14 -11.64 -4.84
CA GLY A 146 10.29 -11.36 -3.67
C GLY A 146 10.82 -11.98 -2.39
N PRO A 147 10.06 -11.92 -1.32
CA PRO A 147 10.43 -12.43 -0.02
C PRO A 147 10.40 -13.98 0.01
N PRO A 148 11.06 -14.62 0.99
CA PRO A 148 10.89 -16.03 1.27
C PRO A 148 9.42 -16.40 1.54
N VAL A 149 9.04 -17.65 1.26
CA VAL A 149 7.65 -18.12 1.38
C VAL A 149 7.13 -18.02 2.82
N ASP A 150 7.98 -18.27 3.79
CA ASP A 150 7.67 -18.33 5.22
C ASP A 150 7.27 -16.99 5.85
N ILE A 151 7.48 -15.87 5.13
CA ILE A 151 7.03 -14.55 5.56
C ILE A 151 5.88 -13.99 4.70
N LYS A 152 5.44 -14.72 3.69
CA LYS A 152 4.30 -14.35 2.86
C LYS A 152 3.00 -14.75 3.53
N TYR A 153 2.00 -13.89 3.42
CA TYR A 153 0.64 -14.19 3.86
C TYR A 153 -0.23 -14.64 2.68
N SER A 154 -1.08 -15.63 2.91
CA SER A 154 -2.17 -15.93 1.98
C SER A 154 -3.34 -14.96 2.17
N PRO A 155 -4.23 -14.80 1.17
CA PRO A 155 -5.45 -14.02 1.33
C PRO A 155 -6.33 -14.48 2.51
N ASP A 156 -6.41 -15.80 2.75
CA ASP A 156 -7.21 -16.35 3.86
C ASP A 156 -6.61 -16.01 5.23
N GLU A 157 -5.27 -16.06 5.37
CA GLU A 157 -4.59 -15.62 6.60
C GLU A 157 -4.80 -14.12 6.85
N LEU A 158 -4.74 -13.29 5.80
CA LEU A 158 -5.03 -11.86 5.94
C LEU A 158 -6.48 -11.64 6.36
N GLU A 159 -7.44 -12.34 5.76
CA GLU A 159 -8.86 -12.23 6.13
C GLU A 159 -9.07 -12.57 7.60
N GLU A 160 -8.48 -13.66 8.11
CA GLU A 160 -8.54 -14.03 9.52
C GLU A 160 -7.96 -12.94 10.43
N ILE A 161 -6.79 -12.38 10.07
CA ILE A 161 -6.12 -11.32 10.82
C ILE A 161 -7.00 -10.07 10.88
N PHE A 162 -7.45 -9.58 9.72
CA PHE A 162 -8.18 -8.31 9.60
C PHE A 162 -9.58 -8.38 10.21
N ASN A 163 -10.26 -9.53 10.18
CA ASN A 163 -11.54 -9.74 10.85
C ASN A 163 -11.46 -9.56 12.39
N ASN A 164 -10.28 -9.69 12.99
CA ASN A 164 -10.07 -9.44 14.42
C ASN A 164 -9.86 -7.95 14.76
N HIS A 165 -9.82 -7.07 13.75
CA HIS A 165 -9.57 -5.63 13.88
C HIS A 165 -10.68 -4.77 13.23
N ASP A 166 -11.93 -5.26 13.20
CA ASP A 166 -13.09 -4.56 12.65
C ASP A 166 -12.94 -4.17 11.16
N PHE A 167 -12.28 -5.05 10.38
CA PHE A 167 -12.20 -4.95 8.93
C PHE A 167 -12.87 -6.15 8.28
N LYS A 168 -13.59 -5.89 7.19
CA LYS A 168 -14.26 -6.90 6.38
C LYS A 168 -13.69 -6.97 4.99
N LYS A 169 -13.33 -8.17 4.53
CA LYS A 169 -12.93 -8.38 3.13
C LYS A 169 -14.11 -8.07 2.19
N ILE A 170 -13.87 -7.18 1.22
CA ILE A 170 -14.87 -6.80 0.20
C ILE A 170 -14.45 -7.18 -1.22
N TYR A 171 -13.17 -7.45 -1.46
CA TYR A 171 -12.64 -7.78 -2.78
C TYR A 171 -11.38 -8.64 -2.70
N LEU A 172 -11.19 -9.52 -3.68
CA LEU A 172 -9.98 -10.30 -3.88
C LEU A 172 -9.76 -10.53 -5.38
N ASN A 173 -8.57 -10.19 -5.87
CA ASN A 173 -8.06 -10.56 -7.19
C ASN A 173 -6.74 -11.32 -7.01
N GLU A 174 -6.68 -12.58 -7.43
CA GLU A 174 -5.48 -13.41 -7.39
C GLU A 174 -4.78 -13.50 -8.76
N ASP A 175 -5.23 -12.74 -9.75
CA ASP A 175 -4.69 -12.73 -11.11
C ASP A 175 -4.12 -11.35 -11.47
N ILE A 176 -3.14 -10.89 -10.68
CA ILE A 176 -2.50 -9.56 -10.80
C ILE A 176 -0.98 -9.67 -10.63
N GLY A 177 -0.24 -8.74 -11.25
CA GLY A 177 1.22 -8.63 -11.18
C GLY A 177 1.93 -9.37 -12.30
N GLU A 178 3.17 -9.82 -12.04
CA GLU A 178 4.05 -10.42 -13.06
C GLU A 178 3.56 -11.80 -13.50
N GLU A 179 3.65 -12.07 -14.81
CA GLU A 179 3.38 -13.41 -15.36
C GLU A 179 4.38 -14.45 -14.86
N ILE A 180 3.86 -15.55 -14.37
CA ILE A 180 4.63 -16.73 -13.95
C ILE A 180 4.00 -18.00 -14.55
N PRO A 181 4.69 -19.16 -14.55
CA PRO A 181 4.13 -20.38 -15.13
C PRO A 181 2.77 -20.80 -14.56
N GLU A 182 2.50 -20.49 -13.30
CA GLU A 182 1.26 -20.82 -12.59
C GLU A 182 0.22 -19.69 -12.59
N GLY A 183 0.35 -18.67 -13.47
CA GLY A 183 -0.54 -17.52 -13.56
C GLY A 183 0.15 -16.20 -13.21
N LYS A 184 -0.37 -15.44 -12.26
CA LYS A 184 0.22 -14.19 -11.79
C LYS A 184 0.90 -14.34 -10.42
N SER A 185 1.90 -13.49 -10.16
CA SER A 185 2.78 -13.57 -8.98
C SER A 185 2.17 -13.01 -7.69
N HIS A 186 1.15 -12.17 -7.81
CA HIS A 186 0.57 -11.43 -6.69
C HIS A 186 -0.92 -11.72 -6.54
N TYR A 187 -1.46 -11.24 -5.44
CA TYR A 187 -2.87 -11.01 -5.21
C TYR A 187 -3.08 -9.57 -4.75
N LEU A 188 -4.29 -9.05 -4.92
CA LEU A 188 -4.77 -7.81 -4.35
C LEU A 188 -6.04 -8.10 -3.56
N ILE A 189 -6.03 -7.79 -2.28
CA ILE A 189 -7.17 -7.94 -1.37
C ILE A 189 -7.55 -6.57 -0.81
N ILE A 190 -8.86 -6.29 -0.74
CA ILE A 190 -9.37 -5.03 -0.19
C ILE A 190 -10.25 -5.33 1.01
N PHE A 191 -9.94 -4.64 2.08
CA PHE A 191 -10.71 -4.61 3.31
C PHE A 191 -11.43 -3.28 3.45
N GLU A 192 -12.63 -3.30 4.00
CA GLU A 192 -13.40 -2.12 4.37
C GLU A 192 -13.52 -2.06 5.91
N LYS A 193 -13.27 -0.90 6.49
CA LYS A 193 -13.42 -0.66 7.92
C LYS A 193 -14.90 -0.63 8.28
N GLU A 194 -15.31 -1.43 9.28
CA GLU A 194 -16.67 -1.49 9.81
C GLU A 194 -17.02 -0.35 10.79
#